data_3fec1d97d6a7b2c3f73aee3cbfa1edbe
#
_entry.id   3fec1d97d6a7b2c3f73aee3cbfa1edbe
#
_cell.length_a   1.000
_cell.length_b   1.000
_cell.length_c   1.000
_cell.angle_alpha   90.00
_cell.angle_beta   90.00
_cell.angle_gamma   90.00
#
_symmetry.space_group_name_H-M   'P 1'
#
loop_
_entity.id
_entity.type
_entity.pdbx_description
1 polymer ?
#
loop_
_entity_poly.entity_id
_entity_poly.type
_entity_poly.pdbx_seq_one_letter_code
_entity_poly.pdbx_strand_id
1 'polypeptide(L)'
;MAHSRFVKDRGLTARMTLVMFLLGLLFVVLVVGLMAVFRSPGLGLLIGVAGLGLVWWQWYSSDTVAMKAMRAREVTPQQAPELHGMIDRLCALADMPKPRVGIADNRLPNAFATGRSPERAVVVVTTGIMQTLNAEEL
;
A
#
# COMPACT_ATOMS: atom_id res chain seq x y z
N MET A 1 7.29 -6.24 26.26
CA MET A 1 6.17 -5.37 25.77
C MET A 1 6.79 -4.35 24.83
N ALA A 2 6.59 -4.49 23.53
CA ALA A 2 7.13 -3.55 22.55
C ALA A 2 6.37 -2.22 22.69
N HIS A 3 7.06 -1.19 23.18
CA HIS A 3 6.54 0.16 23.13
C HIS A 3 6.61 0.65 21.68
N SER A 4 5.47 0.68 20.97
CA SER A 4 5.43 1.33 19.66
C SER A 4 5.84 2.80 19.82
N ARG A 5 6.95 3.20 19.19
CA ARG A 5 7.43 4.59 19.14
C ARG A 5 6.52 5.51 18.32
N PHE A 6 5.46 4.97 17.76
CA PHE A 6 4.51 5.75 16.96
C PHE A 6 3.60 6.56 17.88
N VAL A 7 3.74 7.89 17.83
CA VAL A 7 2.81 8.81 18.48
C VAL A 7 1.46 8.69 17.79
N LYS A 8 0.42 8.26 18.53
CA LYS A 8 -0.94 8.24 18.01
C LYS A 8 -1.43 9.67 17.79
N ASP A 9 -1.40 10.13 16.56
CA ASP A 9 -2.00 11.41 16.18
C ASP A 9 -3.52 11.25 16.04
N ARG A 10 -4.25 11.72 17.07
CA ARG A 10 -5.72 11.70 17.09
C ARG A 10 -6.30 12.62 16.02
N GLY A 11 -5.63 13.71 15.69
CA GLY A 11 -6.07 14.66 14.66
C GLY A 11 -5.99 14.02 13.27
N LEU A 12 -4.91 13.33 12.98
CA LEU A 12 -4.75 12.57 11.73
C LEU A 12 -5.80 11.46 11.63
N THR A 13 -5.99 10.68 12.69
CA THR A 13 -6.98 9.59 12.71
C THR A 13 -8.39 10.14 12.46
N ALA A 14 -8.77 11.25 13.09
CA ALA A 14 -10.08 11.87 12.90
C ALA A 14 -10.29 12.34 11.44
N ARG A 15 -9.28 12.97 10.84
CA ARG A 15 -9.33 13.41 9.43
C ARG A 15 -9.44 12.22 8.48
N MET A 16 -8.67 11.16 8.69
CA MET A 16 -8.76 9.94 7.89
C MET A 16 -10.14 9.30 8.01
N THR A 17 -10.69 9.18 9.23
CA THR A 17 -12.02 8.63 9.44
C THR A 17 -13.09 9.47 8.76
N LEU A 18 -13.00 10.80 8.85
CA LEU A 18 -13.93 11.71 8.17
C LEU A 18 -13.89 11.52 6.65
N VAL A 19 -12.69 11.47 6.06
CA VAL A 19 -12.54 11.27 4.61
C VAL A 19 -13.13 9.92 4.18
N MET A 20 -12.84 8.85 4.92
CA MET A 20 -13.40 7.52 4.63
C MET A 20 -14.92 7.51 4.75
N PHE A 21 -15.48 8.19 5.76
CA PHE A 21 -16.93 8.34 5.92
C PHE A 21 -17.56 9.10 4.73
N LEU A 22 -16.94 10.22 4.30
CA LEU A 22 -17.45 11.01 3.17
C LEU A 22 -17.39 10.23 1.86
N LEU A 23 -16.33 9.47 1.62
CA LEU A 23 -16.22 8.59 0.45
C LEU A 23 -17.28 7.48 0.47
N GLY A 24 -17.51 6.89 1.64
CA GLY A 24 -18.58 5.90 1.81
C GLY A 24 -19.97 6.49 1.56
N LEU A 25 -20.23 7.69 2.09
CA LEU A 25 -21.48 8.43 1.86
C LEU A 25 -21.68 8.74 0.38
N LEU A 26 -20.62 9.22 -0.31
CA LEU A 26 -20.65 9.49 -1.73
C LEU A 26 -21.01 8.22 -2.54
N PHE A 27 -20.42 7.08 -2.17
CA PHE A 27 -20.72 5.80 -2.80
C PHE A 27 -22.20 5.41 -2.62
N VAL A 28 -22.74 5.55 -1.40
CA VAL A 28 -24.16 5.27 -1.13
C VAL A 28 -25.08 6.19 -1.93
N VAL A 29 -24.78 7.49 -1.98
CA VAL A 29 -25.55 8.46 -2.78
C VAL A 29 -25.53 8.10 -4.27
N LEU A 30 -24.37 7.69 -4.78
CA LEU A 30 -24.24 7.25 -6.17
C LEU A 30 -25.11 6.03 -6.46
N VAL A 31 -25.06 5.00 -5.61
CA VAL A 31 -25.85 3.78 -5.78
C VAL A 31 -27.35 4.08 -5.71
N VAL A 32 -27.78 4.85 -4.74
CA VAL A 32 -29.21 5.27 -4.59
C VAL A 32 -29.65 6.10 -5.81
N GLY A 33 -28.81 7.02 -6.26
CA GLY A 33 -29.09 7.82 -7.47
C GLY A 33 -29.24 6.94 -8.72
N LEU A 34 -28.38 5.96 -8.90
CA LEU A 34 -28.51 4.97 -10.01
C LEU A 34 -29.81 4.16 -9.88
N MET A 35 -30.17 3.70 -8.69
CA MET A 35 -31.44 2.99 -8.45
C MET A 35 -32.65 3.85 -8.85
N ALA A 36 -32.63 5.14 -8.52
CA ALA A 36 -33.69 6.08 -8.85
C ALA A 36 -33.78 6.35 -10.35
N VAL A 37 -32.64 6.57 -11.03
CA VAL A 37 -32.59 6.84 -12.48
C VAL A 37 -33.05 5.64 -13.29
N PHE A 38 -32.55 4.46 -12.99
CA PHE A 38 -32.89 3.25 -13.74
C PHE A 38 -34.20 2.59 -13.29
N ARG A 39 -34.82 3.11 -12.23
CA ARG A 39 -36.04 2.54 -11.65
C ARG A 39 -35.97 1.03 -11.41
N SER A 40 -34.78 0.52 -11.16
CA SER A 40 -34.49 -0.90 -10.96
C SER A 40 -33.70 -1.10 -9.66
N PRO A 41 -34.38 -1.44 -8.55
CA PRO A 41 -33.68 -1.76 -7.29
C PRO A 41 -32.66 -2.89 -7.43
N GLY A 42 -32.95 -3.90 -8.28
CA GLY A 42 -32.06 -5.02 -8.52
C GLY A 42 -30.74 -4.61 -9.18
N LEU A 43 -30.77 -3.69 -10.15
CA LEU A 43 -29.56 -3.18 -10.79
C LEU A 43 -28.71 -2.38 -9.81
N GLY A 44 -29.30 -1.53 -8.98
CA GLY A 44 -28.59 -0.78 -7.96
C GLY A 44 -27.93 -1.69 -6.92
N LEU A 45 -28.64 -2.72 -6.46
CA LEU A 45 -28.08 -3.73 -5.55
C LEU A 45 -26.89 -4.45 -6.18
N LEU A 46 -27.01 -4.87 -7.43
CA LEU A 46 -25.94 -5.57 -8.17
C LEU A 46 -24.70 -4.68 -8.29
N ILE A 47 -24.85 -3.41 -8.68
CA ILE A 47 -23.74 -2.45 -8.78
C ILE A 47 -23.12 -2.21 -7.41
N GLY A 48 -23.92 -2.07 -6.36
CA GLY A 48 -23.43 -1.89 -4.99
C GLY A 48 -22.59 -3.06 -4.51
N VAL A 49 -23.08 -4.29 -4.69
CA VAL A 49 -22.36 -5.50 -4.30
C VAL A 49 -21.10 -5.70 -5.13
N ALA A 50 -21.17 -5.47 -6.45
CA ALA A 50 -20.01 -5.57 -7.33
C ALA A 50 -18.94 -4.53 -6.97
N GLY A 51 -19.35 -3.27 -6.66
CA GLY A 51 -18.46 -2.21 -6.23
C GLY A 51 -17.75 -2.54 -4.92
N LEU A 52 -18.48 -3.03 -3.92
CA LEU A 52 -17.89 -3.47 -2.65
C LEU A 52 -16.92 -4.64 -2.84
N GLY A 53 -17.28 -5.60 -3.68
CA GLY A 53 -16.40 -6.73 -4.03
C GLY A 53 -15.11 -6.27 -4.71
N LEU A 54 -15.20 -5.28 -5.61
CA LEU A 54 -14.04 -4.71 -6.29
C LEU A 54 -13.12 -3.98 -5.30
N VAL A 55 -13.68 -3.16 -4.40
CA VAL A 55 -12.91 -2.46 -3.35
C VAL A 55 -12.21 -3.46 -2.43
N TRP A 56 -12.92 -4.51 -2.01
CA TRP A 56 -12.35 -5.59 -1.20
C TRP A 56 -11.19 -6.27 -1.92
N TRP A 57 -11.39 -6.66 -3.19
CA TRP A 57 -10.35 -7.29 -4.00
C TRP A 57 -9.14 -6.37 -4.19
N GLN A 58 -9.35 -5.09 -4.49
CA GLN A 58 -8.30 -4.09 -4.66
C GLN A 58 -7.49 -3.90 -3.36
N TRP A 59 -8.17 -3.83 -2.22
CA TRP A 59 -7.50 -3.73 -0.92
C TRP A 59 -6.67 -4.98 -0.62
N TYR A 60 -7.22 -6.16 -0.94
CA TYR A 60 -6.51 -7.43 -0.70
C TYR A 60 -5.28 -7.61 -1.58
N SER A 61 -5.31 -7.16 -2.82
CA SER A 61 -4.28 -7.38 -3.85
C SER A 61 -3.36 -6.18 -4.08
N SER A 62 -3.47 -5.10 -3.28
CA SER A 62 -2.78 -3.83 -3.50
C SER A 62 -1.26 -3.95 -3.60
N ASP A 63 -0.63 -4.76 -2.75
CA ASP A 63 0.81 -5.03 -2.78
C ASP A 63 1.23 -5.74 -4.08
N THR A 64 0.50 -6.76 -4.47
CA THR A 64 0.77 -7.53 -5.71
C THR A 64 0.56 -6.67 -6.95
N VAL A 65 -0.47 -5.83 -6.96
CA VAL A 65 -0.75 -4.91 -8.08
C VAL A 65 0.37 -3.87 -8.20
N ALA A 66 0.82 -3.28 -7.09
CA ALA A 66 1.92 -2.32 -7.10
C ALA A 66 3.23 -2.95 -7.61
N MET A 67 3.57 -4.15 -7.14
CA MET A 67 4.73 -4.90 -7.62
C MET A 67 4.68 -5.16 -9.12
N LYS A 68 3.54 -5.62 -9.64
CA LYS A 68 3.33 -5.87 -11.08
C LYS A 68 3.37 -4.58 -11.91
N ALA A 69 2.74 -3.51 -11.45
CA ALA A 69 2.70 -2.23 -12.14
C ALA A 69 4.11 -1.64 -12.32
N MET A 70 4.96 -1.79 -11.32
CA MET A 70 6.35 -1.35 -11.35
C MET A 70 7.31 -2.40 -11.96
N ARG A 71 6.80 -3.55 -12.41
CA ARG A 71 7.61 -4.70 -12.85
C ARG A 71 8.70 -5.07 -11.83
N ALA A 72 8.39 -4.87 -10.55
CA ALA A 72 9.30 -5.18 -9.47
C ALA A 72 9.36 -6.69 -9.25
N ARG A 73 10.56 -7.18 -8.98
CA ARG A 73 10.81 -8.56 -8.59
C ARG A 73 11.28 -8.61 -7.15
N GLU A 74 10.77 -9.55 -6.39
CA GLU A 74 11.26 -9.81 -5.04
C GLU A 74 12.68 -10.38 -5.12
N VAL A 75 13.55 -9.90 -4.25
CA VAL A 75 14.95 -10.32 -4.19
C VAL A 75 15.25 -10.94 -2.84
N THR A 76 16.09 -11.98 -2.87
CA THR A 76 16.55 -12.64 -1.65
C THR A 76 17.80 -11.96 -1.08
N PRO A 77 18.14 -12.21 0.20
CA PRO A 77 19.38 -11.68 0.79
C PRO A 77 20.65 -12.07 0.01
N GLN A 78 20.65 -13.20 -0.67
CA GLN A 78 21.77 -13.64 -1.50
C GLN A 78 21.88 -12.85 -2.80
N GLN A 79 20.76 -12.34 -3.33
CA GLN A 79 20.71 -11.56 -4.57
C GLN A 79 21.00 -10.07 -4.36
N ALA A 80 20.68 -9.53 -3.18
CA ALA A 80 20.91 -8.13 -2.84
C ALA A 80 21.32 -7.97 -1.36
N PRO A 81 22.52 -8.45 -0.97
CA PRO A 81 22.94 -8.50 0.44
C PRO A 81 23.03 -7.09 1.07
N GLU A 82 23.54 -6.12 0.33
CA GLU A 82 23.69 -4.74 0.83
C GLU A 82 22.32 -4.10 1.14
N LEU A 83 21.38 -4.20 0.21
CA LEU A 83 20.02 -3.68 0.38
C LEU A 83 19.31 -4.33 1.57
N HIS A 84 19.40 -5.66 1.69
CA HIS A 84 18.83 -6.37 2.83
C HIS A 84 19.49 -5.97 4.15
N GLY A 85 20.81 -5.77 4.18
CA GLY A 85 21.54 -5.33 5.37
C GLY A 85 21.13 -3.93 5.84
N MET A 86 20.86 -3.01 4.90
CA MET A 86 20.34 -1.67 5.21
C MET A 86 18.93 -1.75 5.81
N ILE A 87 18.03 -2.51 5.19
CA ILE A 87 16.67 -2.68 5.67
C ILE A 87 16.65 -3.37 7.04
N ASP A 88 17.50 -4.35 7.28
CA ASP A 88 17.62 -5.02 8.57
C ASP A 88 18.01 -4.03 9.69
N ARG A 89 18.98 -3.15 9.43
CA ARG A 89 19.36 -2.10 10.38
C ARG A 89 18.23 -1.13 10.68
N LEU A 90 17.52 -0.68 9.63
CA LEU A 90 16.38 0.24 9.80
C LEU A 90 15.24 -0.41 10.59
N CYS A 91 14.93 -1.67 10.29
CA CYS A 91 13.90 -2.42 11.02
C CYS A 91 14.28 -2.62 12.50
N ALA A 92 15.54 -2.93 12.78
CA ALA A 92 16.03 -3.06 14.15
C ALA A 92 15.95 -1.74 14.92
N LEU A 93 16.28 -0.60 14.29
CA LEU A 93 16.17 0.73 14.89
C LEU A 93 14.72 1.15 15.14
N ALA A 94 13.81 0.75 14.25
CA ALA A 94 12.40 1.11 14.33
C ALA A 94 11.54 0.12 15.13
N ASP A 95 12.11 -1.00 15.59
CA ASP A 95 11.41 -2.11 16.24
C ASP A 95 10.22 -2.60 15.38
N MET A 96 10.49 -2.85 14.09
CA MET A 96 9.51 -3.26 13.09
C MET A 96 9.89 -4.60 12.46
N PRO A 97 8.88 -5.42 12.09
CA PRO A 97 9.15 -6.64 11.33
C PRO A 97 9.77 -6.30 9.97
N LYS A 98 10.69 -7.15 9.51
CA LYS A 98 11.35 -6.98 8.21
C LYS A 98 10.33 -7.13 7.08
N PRO A 99 10.20 -6.13 6.20
CA PRO A 99 9.37 -6.22 5.01
C PRO A 99 10.01 -7.13 3.95
N ARG A 100 9.23 -7.57 2.99
CA ARG A 100 9.75 -8.15 1.75
C ARG A 100 10.48 -7.07 0.96
N VAL A 101 11.51 -7.45 0.23
CA VAL A 101 12.36 -6.51 -0.51
C VAL A 101 12.25 -6.80 -2.00
N GLY A 102 12.01 -5.77 -2.77
CA GLY A 102 11.89 -5.87 -4.23
C GLY A 102 12.77 -4.86 -4.96
N ILE A 103 13.18 -5.19 -6.17
CA ILE A 103 13.89 -4.30 -7.09
C ILE A 103 13.05 -4.17 -8.36
N ALA A 104 12.82 -2.92 -8.77
CA ALA A 104 12.20 -2.59 -10.04
C ALA A 104 13.27 -2.10 -11.02
N ASP A 105 13.30 -2.68 -12.21
CA ASP A 105 14.21 -2.22 -13.27
C ASP A 105 13.64 -0.95 -13.93
N ASN A 106 14.00 0.19 -13.35
CA ASN A 106 13.59 1.51 -13.81
C ASN A 106 14.72 2.50 -13.56
N ARG A 107 15.07 3.27 -14.59
CA ARG A 107 16.13 4.30 -14.52
C ARG A 107 15.75 5.52 -13.69
N LEU A 108 14.46 5.78 -13.48
CA LEU A 108 14.02 6.89 -12.62
C LEU A 108 14.32 6.54 -11.16
N PRO A 109 15.07 7.38 -10.43
CA PRO A 109 15.32 7.18 -9.01
C PRO A 109 14.02 7.22 -8.23
N ASN A 110 13.64 6.10 -7.63
CA ASN A 110 12.44 6.00 -6.80
C ASN A 110 12.55 4.86 -5.80
N ALA A 111 11.90 5.01 -4.66
CA ALA A 111 11.68 3.96 -3.69
C ALA A 111 10.28 4.11 -3.11
N PHE A 112 9.61 3.02 -2.85
CA PHE A 112 8.29 3.05 -2.21
C PHE A 112 8.08 1.84 -1.33
N ALA A 113 7.22 2.00 -0.34
CA ALA A 113 6.72 0.90 0.47
C ALA A 113 5.22 0.74 0.23
N THR A 114 4.76 -0.49 0.18
CA THR A 114 3.35 -0.83 0.07
C THR A 114 3.05 -2.05 0.93
N GLY A 115 1.78 -2.24 1.29
CA GLY A 115 1.33 -3.36 2.09
C GLY A 115 0.18 -2.96 2.99
N ARG A 116 -0.72 -3.89 3.26
CA ARG A 116 -1.91 -3.68 4.11
C ARG A 116 -1.63 -3.81 5.61
N SER A 117 -0.47 -4.37 5.98
CA SER A 117 0.01 -4.47 7.37
C SER A 117 1.53 -4.53 7.39
N PRO A 118 2.18 -4.25 8.53
CA PRO A 118 3.64 -4.33 8.66
C PRO A 118 4.20 -5.71 8.27
N GLU A 119 3.49 -6.80 8.58
CA GLU A 119 3.89 -8.18 8.29
C GLU A 119 3.80 -8.51 6.79
N ARG A 120 3.01 -7.74 6.04
CA ARG A 120 2.82 -7.89 4.59
C ARG A 120 3.41 -6.75 3.78
N ALA A 121 4.18 -5.90 4.45
CA ALA A 121 4.85 -4.79 3.79
C ALA A 121 5.89 -5.28 2.79
N VAL A 122 6.03 -4.53 1.70
CA VAL A 122 7.05 -4.69 0.68
C VAL A 122 7.71 -3.35 0.48
N VAL A 123 9.03 -3.31 0.52
CA VAL A 123 9.84 -2.15 0.14
C VAL A 123 10.44 -2.43 -1.22
N VAL A 124 10.23 -1.51 -2.15
CA VAL A 124 10.75 -1.62 -3.52
C VAL A 124 11.64 -0.43 -3.81
N VAL A 125 12.82 -0.71 -4.33
CA VAL A 125 13.76 0.30 -4.83
C VAL A 125 13.93 0.12 -6.34
N THR A 126 14.18 1.21 -7.05
CA THR A 126 14.50 1.15 -8.49
C THR A 126 15.99 1.01 -8.70
N THR A 127 16.39 0.43 -9.84
CA THR A 127 17.80 0.42 -10.26
C THR A 127 18.36 1.83 -10.37
N GLY A 128 17.53 2.81 -10.74
CA GLY A 128 17.92 4.22 -10.83
C GLY A 128 18.33 4.81 -9.49
N ILE A 129 17.60 4.57 -8.40
CA ILE A 129 17.97 5.11 -7.09
C ILE A 129 19.25 4.46 -6.55
N MET A 130 19.41 3.14 -6.75
CA MET A 130 20.60 2.40 -6.36
C MET A 130 21.87 2.86 -7.10
N GLN A 131 21.74 3.45 -8.29
CA GLN A 131 22.84 4.03 -9.05
C GLN A 131 23.11 5.49 -8.70
N THR A 132 22.11 6.19 -8.17
CA THR A 132 22.18 7.62 -7.87
C THR A 132 22.67 7.90 -6.46
N LEU A 133 22.27 7.07 -5.51
CA LEU A 133 22.61 7.21 -4.09
C LEU A 133 23.71 6.23 -3.70
N ASN A 134 24.56 6.66 -2.78
CA ASN A 134 25.53 5.76 -2.15
C ASN A 134 24.87 4.94 -1.01
N ALA A 135 25.61 4.00 -0.42
CA ALA A 135 25.08 3.09 0.61
C ALA A 135 24.67 3.80 1.93
N GLU A 136 25.11 5.04 2.18
CA GLU A 136 24.74 5.84 3.35
C GLU A 136 23.51 6.70 3.08
N GLU A 137 23.24 7.02 1.82
CA GLU A 137 22.12 7.86 1.38
C GLU A 137 20.88 7.04 0.99
N LEU A 138 21.06 5.79 0.60
CA LEU A 138 19.99 4.88 0.21
C LEU A 138 19.21 4.35 1.42
#